data_86ea2973eca0c8f4e02e1ec4fc7bd144
#
_entry.id   86ea2973eca0c8f4e02e1ec4fc7bd144
#
_cell.length_a   1.000
_cell.length_b   1.000
_cell.length_c   1.000
_cell.angle_alpha   90.00
_cell.angle_beta   90.00
_cell.angle_gamma   90.00
#
_symmetry.space_group_name_H-M   'P 1'
#
loop_
_entity.id
_entity.type
_entity.pdbx_description
1 polymer ?
#
loop_
_entity_poly.entity_id
_entity_poly.type
_entity_poly.pdbx_seq_one_letter_code
_entity_poly.pdbx_strand_id
1 'polypeptide(L)'
;MLPLLGVKAVFRKYELRKDNVGEILGDFRPDLIYLDPARRSAGGSKVFRLGDCSPDLSTLLKPLLERAPRILAKLSPMADISRLLKELEDAAGYPCVSRIHIIGSGEECKELLVEAGREAEYNPTISVHDRGRCFSFCIEEEKNAIAVAASLPELQAAASAAS
;
A
#
# COMPACT_ATOMS: atom_id res chain seq x y z
N MET A 1 -27.41 2.46 6.61
CA MET A 1 -26.58 3.56 7.13
C MET A 1 -26.25 4.64 6.09
N LEU A 2 -25.84 4.28 4.86
CA LEU A 2 -25.53 5.26 3.77
C LEU A 2 -26.68 6.26 3.43
N PRO A 3 -27.96 5.87 3.38
CA PRO A 3 -29.05 6.81 3.12
C PRO A 3 -29.22 7.90 4.18
N LEU A 4 -28.85 7.59 5.45
CA LEU A 4 -28.92 8.55 6.57
C LEU A 4 -27.86 9.65 6.46
N LEU A 5 -26.80 9.42 5.69
CA LEU A 5 -25.72 10.40 5.44
C LEU A 5 -25.94 11.23 4.18
N GLY A 6 -27.09 11.06 3.48
CA GLY A 6 -27.36 11.75 2.21
C GLY A 6 -26.46 11.31 1.04
N VAL A 7 -25.75 10.19 1.18
CA VAL A 7 -24.87 9.67 0.15
C VAL A 7 -25.64 8.86 -0.88
N LYS A 8 -25.47 9.19 -2.17
CA LYS A 8 -25.97 8.34 -3.27
C LYS A 8 -25.01 7.17 -3.45
N ALA A 9 -25.52 5.95 -3.35
CA ALA A 9 -24.74 4.72 -3.52
C ALA A 9 -25.40 3.79 -4.53
N VAL A 10 -24.57 3.17 -5.37
CA VAL A 10 -24.98 2.10 -6.29
C VAL A 10 -24.23 0.84 -5.86
N PHE A 11 -24.98 -0.21 -5.58
CA PHE A 11 -24.41 -1.51 -5.19
C PHE A 11 -24.46 -2.47 -6.37
N ARG A 12 -23.33 -3.07 -6.67
CA ARG A 12 -23.20 -4.08 -7.73
C ARG A 12 -22.38 -5.25 -7.21
N LYS A 13 -22.69 -6.46 -7.65
CA LYS A 13 -21.93 -7.67 -7.31
C LYS A 13 -21.19 -8.15 -8.54
N TYR A 14 -19.88 -8.02 -8.53
CA TYR A 14 -18.99 -8.50 -9.59
C TYR A 14 -17.80 -9.23 -8.97
N GLU A 15 -17.25 -10.17 -9.73
CA GLU A 15 -15.90 -10.64 -9.52
C GLU A 15 -14.97 -9.75 -10.33
N LEU A 16 -14.19 -8.91 -9.64
CA LEU A 16 -13.27 -7.98 -10.30
C LEU A 16 -12.04 -8.72 -10.82
N ARG A 17 -11.81 -8.62 -12.12
CA ARG A 17 -10.69 -9.19 -12.86
C ARG A 17 -10.11 -8.15 -13.81
N LYS A 18 -8.85 -8.36 -14.22
CA LYS A 18 -8.13 -7.48 -15.14
C LYS A 18 -8.91 -7.20 -16.44
N ASP A 19 -9.54 -8.21 -16.98
CA ASP A 19 -10.24 -8.17 -18.27
C ASP A 19 -11.61 -7.49 -18.20
N ASN A 20 -12.21 -7.34 -17.00
CA ASN A 20 -13.55 -6.76 -16.84
C ASN A 20 -13.61 -5.39 -16.16
N VAL A 21 -12.48 -4.78 -15.82
CA VAL A 21 -12.42 -3.43 -15.22
C VAL A 21 -13.16 -2.41 -16.11
N GLY A 22 -12.92 -2.50 -17.42
CA GLY A 22 -13.58 -1.62 -18.39
C GLY A 22 -15.10 -1.79 -18.43
N GLU A 23 -15.58 -3.03 -18.40
CA GLU A 23 -17.00 -3.36 -18.39
C GLU A 23 -17.69 -2.89 -17.10
N ILE A 24 -17.06 -3.16 -15.94
CA ILE A 24 -17.61 -2.80 -14.62
C ILE A 24 -17.74 -1.28 -14.47
N LEU A 25 -16.74 -0.53 -14.88
CA LEU A 25 -16.74 0.93 -14.77
C LEU A 25 -17.47 1.62 -15.92
N GLY A 26 -17.50 1.03 -17.13
CA GLY A 26 -18.10 1.66 -18.31
C GLY A 26 -17.51 3.06 -18.55
N ASP A 27 -18.39 4.04 -18.66
CA ASP A 27 -18.02 5.46 -18.82
C ASP A 27 -17.74 6.17 -17.49
N PHE A 28 -17.97 5.51 -16.36
CA PHE A 28 -17.69 6.09 -15.05
C PHE A 28 -16.18 6.33 -14.87
N ARG A 29 -15.84 7.53 -14.43
CA ARG A 29 -14.46 7.96 -14.14
C ARG A 29 -14.40 8.38 -12.68
N PRO A 30 -14.06 7.47 -11.76
CA PRO A 30 -13.93 7.80 -10.35
C PRO A 30 -12.69 8.68 -10.10
N ASP A 31 -12.79 9.61 -9.15
CA ASP A 31 -11.63 10.37 -8.65
C ASP A 31 -10.73 9.53 -7.76
N LEU A 32 -11.29 8.51 -7.13
CA LEU A 32 -10.61 7.60 -6.24
C LEU A 32 -11.24 6.20 -6.34
N ILE A 33 -10.40 5.17 -6.41
CA ILE A 33 -10.80 3.78 -6.22
C ILE A 33 -10.27 3.29 -4.87
N TYR A 34 -11.16 2.86 -3.98
CA TYR A 34 -10.77 2.18 -2.75
C TYR A 34 -10.83 0.67 -2.92
N LEU A 35 -9.78 -0.02 -2.46
CA LEU A 35 -9.67 -1.47 -2.53
C LEU A 35 -9.37 -2.04 -1.13
N ASP A 36 -10.11 -3.08 -0.76
CA ASP A 36 -9.88 -3.87 0.45
C ASP A 36 -9.82 -5.36 0.06
N PRO A 37 -8.74 -5.79 -0.61
CA PRO A 37 -8.65 -7.15 -1.09
C PRO A 37 -8.46 -8.13 0.06
N ALA A 38 -9.24 -9.21 0.07
CA ALA A 38 -9.06 -10.29 1.02
C ALA A 38 -7.77 -11.06 0.73
N ARG A 39 -7.07 -11.53 1.76
CA ARG A 39 -5.92 -12.44 1.60
C ARG A 39 -6.44 -13.84 1.26
N ARG A 40 -5.93 -14.45 0.20
CA ARG A 40 -6.16 -15.87 -0.08
C ARG A 40 -5.32 -16.71 0.86
N SER A 41 -5.96 -17.53 1.68
CA SER A 41 -5.30 -18.44 2.64
C SER A 41 -4.73 -19.68 1.94
N ALA A 42 -3.92 -19.51 0.91
CA ALA A 42 -3.30 -20.62 0.23
C ALA A 42 -1.92 -20.91 0.85
N GLY A 43 -1.88 -21.94 1.72
CA GLY A 43 -0.64 -22.65 1.98
C GLY A 43 0.37 -22.04 2.95
N GLY A 44 -0.06 -21.42 4.07
CA GLY A 44 0.86 -21.19 5.21
C GLY A 44 2.04 -20.22 5.00
N SER A 45 2.13 -19.52 3.88
CA SER A 45 3.15 -18.51 3.67
C SER A 45 2.97 -17.35 4.65
N LYS A 46 4.01 -17.07 5.45
CA LYS A 46 4.05 -15.94 6.37
C LYS A 46 4.30 -14.61 5.64
N VAL A 47 4.75 -14.66 4.39
CA VAL A 47 5.13 -13.49 3.60
C VAL A 47 3.95 -13.03 2.76
N PHE A 48 3.57 -11.76 2.89
CA PHE A 48 2.55 -11.12 2.08
C PHE A 48 3.05 -10.87 0.64
N ARG A 49 2.20 -11.13 -0.35
CA ARG A 49 2.43 -10.78 -1.77
C ARG A 49 1.15 -10.19 -2.37
N LEU A 50 1.28 -9.28 -3.34
CA LEU A 50 0.12 -8.70 -4.04
C LEU A 50 -0.72 -9.75 -4.77
N GLY A 51 -0.08 -10.75 -5.36
CA GLY A 51 -0.76 -11.86 -6.05
C GLY A 51 -1.54 -12.80 -5.13
N ASP A 52 -1.28 -12.77 -3.81
CA ASP A 52 -2.02 -13.55 -2.81
C ASP A 52 -3.34 -12.87 -2.40
N CYS A 53 -3.63 -11.70 -2.95
CA CYS A 53 -4.86 -10.96 -2.71
C CYS A 53 -6.02 -11.46 -3.58
N SER A 54 -7.23 -11.25 -3.12
CA SER A 54 -8.46 -11.45 -3.90
C SER A 54 -9.32 -10.18 -3.77
N PRO A 55 -9.46 -9.42 -4.84
CA PRO A 55 -8.87 -9.60 -6.17
C PRO A 55 -7.33 -9.43 -6.20
N ASP A 56 -6.69 -10.00 -7.21
CA ASP A 56 -5.23 -9.96 -7.40
C ASP A 56 -4.77 -8.57 -7.84
N LEU A 57 -4.13 -7.84 -6.92
CA LEU A 57 -3.67 -6.47 -7.17
C LEU A 57 -2.49 -6.40 -8.15
N SER A 58 -1.68 -7.45 -8.27
CA SER A 58 -0.55 -7.46 -9.20
C SER A 58 -0.99 -7.35 -10.67
N THR A 59 -2.20 -7.81 -10.97
CA THR A 59 -2.79 -7.73 -12.32
C THR A 59 -3.76 -6.58 -12.51
N LEU A 60 -4.34 -6.07 -11.42
CA LEU A 60 -5.40 -5.06 -11.45
C LEU A 60 -4.89 -3.63 -11.36
N LEU A 61 -3.73 -3.39 -10.75
CA LEU A 61 -3.27 -2.04 -10.43
C LEU A 61 -3.20 -1.15 -11.67
N LYS A 62 -2.54 -1.61 -12.73
CA LYS A 62 -2.40 -0.84 -13.98
C LYS A 62 -3.73 -0.50 -14.63
N PRO A 63 -4.64 -1.46 -14.92
CA PRO A 63 -5.92 -1.13 -15.53
C PRO A 63 -6.82 -0.25 -14.66
N LEU A 64 -6.68 -0.29 -13.33
CA LEU A 64 -7.41 0.60 -12.43
C LEU A 64 -6.82 2.03 -12.46
N LEU A 65 -5.49 2.18 -12.49
CA LEU A 65 -4.81 3.47 -12.65
C LEU A 65 -5.12 4.13 -14.01
N GLU A 66 -5.46 3.37 -15.04
CA GLU A 66 -5.95 3.91 -16.31
C GLU A 66 -7.35 4.52 -16.21
N ARG A 67 -8.13 4.15 -15.19
CA ARG A 67 -9.51 4.58 -14.98
C ARG A 67 -9.69 5.64 -13.91
N ALA A 68 -8.80 5.68 -12.92
CA ALA A 68 -8.83 6.66 -11.84
C ALA A 68 -7.45 7.30 -11.64
N PRO A 69 -7.38 8.59 -11.28
CA PRO A 69 -6.12 9.24 -10.96
C PRO A 69 -5.48 8.71 -9.67
N ARG A 70 -6.31 8.20 -8.74
CA ARG A 70 -5.86 7.72 -7.43
C ARG A 70 -6.49 6.39 -7.04
N ILE A 71 -5.69 5.56 -6.38
CA ILE A 71 -6.12 4.31 -5.75
C ILE A 71 -5.69 4.35 -4.29
N LEU A 72 -6.58 3.96 -3.38
CA LEU A 72 -6.29 3.71 -1.98
C LEU A 72 -6.52 2.23 -1.71
N ALA A 73 -5.45 1.49 -1.43
CA ALA A 73 -5.53 0.07 -1.13
C ALA A 73 -5.23 -0.20 0.34
N LYS A 74 -6.15 -0.91 1.01
CA LYS A 74 -5.92 -1.43 2.36
C LYS A 74 -5.26 -2.79 2.26
N LEU A 75 -4.08 -2.94 2.86
CA LEU A 75 -3.27 -4.14 2.78
C LEU A 75 -2.93 -4.71 4.16
N SER A 76 -2.39 -5.92 4.16
CA SER A 76 -1.98 -6.61 5.37
C SER A 76 -0.87 -5.85 6.11
N PRO A 77 -0.95 -5.72 7.45
CA PRO A 77 0.13 -5.14 8.27
C PRO A 77 1.42 -6.00 8.24
N MET A 78 1.35 -7.22 7.73
CA MET A 78 2.50 -8.13 7.58
C MET A 78 3.29 -7.90 6.29
N ALA A 79 2.92 -6.92 5.47
CA ALA A 79 3.65 -6.62 4.25
C ALA A 79 5.00 -5.97 4.57
N ASP A 80 6.06 -6.46 3.94
CA ASP A 80 7.34 -5.78 3.88
C ASP A 80 7.21 -4.57 2.94
N ILE A 81 7.48 -3.37 3.44
CA ILE A 81 7.23 -2.12 2.71
C ILE A 81 8.15 -2.01 1.47
N SER A 82 9.42 -2.34 1.60
CA SER A 82 10.36 -2.24 0.49
C SER A 82 9.99 -3.18 -0.65
N ARG A 83 9.59 -4.39 -0.31
CA ARG A 83 9.12 -5.38 -1.26
C ARG A 83 7.78 -4.96 -1.87
N LEU A 84 6.85 -4.48 -1.06
CA LEU A 84 5.54 -4.01 -1.49
C LEU A 84 5.66 -2.89 -2.54
N LEU A 85 6.53 -1.91 -2.30
CA LEU A 85 6.79 -0.83 -3.26
C LEU A 85 7.27 -1.37 -4.59
N LYS A 86 8.23 -2.31 -4.57
CA LYS A 86 8.73 -2.94 -5.79
C LYS A 86 7.64 -3.73 -6.52
N GLU A 87 6.84 -4.53 -5.82
CA GLU A 87 5.74 -5.29 -6.42
C GLU A 87 4.67 -4.38 -7.04
N LEU A 88 4.39 -3.21 -6.42
CA LEU A 88 3.44 -2.22 -6.95
C LEU A 88 4.01 -1.51 -8.19
N GLU A 89 5.29 -1.14 -8.19
CA GLU A 89 5.98 -0.56 -9.33
C GLU A 89 6.01 -1.54 -10.51
N ASP A 90 6.37 -2.81 -10.27
CA ASP A 90 6.35 -3.86 -11.28
C ASP A 90 4.94 -4.05 -11.87
N ALA A 91 3.90 -4.02 -11.03
CA ALA A 91 2.50 -4.16 -11.44
C ALA A 91 1.98 -2.97 -12.28
N ALA A 92 2.39 -1.75 -11.95
CA ALA A 92 2.03 -0.53 -12.67
C ALA A 92 2.89 -0.32 -13.93
N GLY A 93 4.16 -0.72 -13.88
CA GLY A 93 5.20 -0.47 -14.88
C GLY A 93 5.91 0.88 -14.71
N TYR A 94 5.68 1.56 -13.60
CA TYR A 94 6.30 2.84 -13.22
C TYR A 94 6.12 3.09 -11.72
N PRO A 95 6.92 3.98 -11.08
CA PRO A 95 6.72 4.41 -9.70
C PRO A 95 5.33 5.01 -9.55
N CYS A 96 4.49 4.38 -8.74
CA CYS A 96 3.09 4.76 -8.62
C CYS A 96 2.64 5.05 -7.19
N VAL A 97 3.46 4.76 -6.19
CA VAL A 97 3.11 4.96 -4.78
C VAL A 97 3.54 6.36 -4.33
N SER A 98 2.57 7.16 -3.86
CA SER A 98 2.83 8.49 -3.30
C SER A 98 2.97 8.44 -1.78
N ARG A 99 2.20 7.55 -1.12
CA ARG A 99 2.21 7.46 0.34
C ARG A 99 1.82 6.08 0.84
N ILE A 100 2.41 5.68 1.97
CA ILE A 100 1.99 4.53 2.76
C ILE A 100 1.63 5.00 4.16
N HIS A 101 0.41 4.69 4.62
CA HIS A 101 0.00 4.92 5.99
C HIS A 101 0.09 3.61 6.77
N ILE A 102 0.82 3.65 7.86
CA ILE A 102 0.91 2.58 8.85
C ILE A 102 -0.04 2.95 9.97
N ILE A 103 -1.12 2.21 10.12
CA ILE A 103 -2.12 2.46 11.15
C ILE A 103 -1.86 1.51 12.31
N GLY A 104 -1.45 2.08 13.45
CA GLY A 104 -1.15 1.36 14.68
C GLY A 104 -2.14 1.62 15.80
N SER A 105 -2.11 0.76 16.81
CA SER A 105 -2.75 0.96 18.09
C SER A 105 -1.88 0.35 19.19
N GLY A 106 -1.06 1.17 19.82
CA GLY A 106 -0.05 0.73 20.79
C GLY A 106 1.08 -0.02 20.09
N GLU A 107 1.32 -1.28 20.48
CA GLU A 107 2.42 -2.09 19.95
C GLU A 107 2.07 -2.86 18.67
N GLU A 108 0.84 -2.71 18.16
CA GLU A 108 0.38 -3.48 17.02
C GLU A 108 0.15 -2.59 15.79
N CYS A 109 0.73 -2.97 14.65
CA CYS A 109 0.30 -2.49 13.35
C CYS A 109 -1.02 -3.17 12.97
N LYS A 110 -2.06 -2.38 12.75
CA LYS A 110 -3.40 -2.90 12.43
C LYS A 110 -3.62 -3.01 10.93
N GLU A 111 -3.23 -1.99 10.17
CA GLU A 111 -3.47 -1.89 8.74
C GLU A 111 -2.36 -1.10 8.04
N LEU A 112 -2.15 -1.41 6.76
CA LEU A 112 -1.43 -0.56 5.83
C LEU A 112 -2.43 0.01 4.82
N LEU A 113 -2.40 1.34 4.61
CA LEU A 113 -3.10 1.98 3.51
C LEU A 113 -2.08 2.52 2.52
N VAL A 114 -2.20 2.13 1.26
CA VAL A 114 -1.29 2.54 0.19
C VAL A 114 -2.03 3.47 -0.75
N GLU A 115 -1.51 4.68 -0.92
CA GLU A 115 -1.95 5.62 -1.93
C GLU A 115 -1.10 5.45 -3.19
N ALA A 116 -1.74 5.07 -4.29
CA ALA A 116 -1.11 4.95 -5.60
C ALA A 116 -1.78 5.90 -6.60
N GLY A 117 -0.99 6.42 -7.54
CA GLY A 117 -1.45 7.33 -8.57
C GLY A 117 -0.52 7.35 -9.78
N ARG A 118 -0.98 7.97 -10.89
CA ARG A 118 -0.19 8.07 -12.11
C ARG A 118 0.95 9.10 -12.03
N GLU A 119 0.83 10.06 -11.12
CA GLU A 119 1.75 11.17 -10.94
C GLU A 119 2.50 11.07 -9.61
N ALA A 120 2.77 9.83 -9.15
CA ALA A 120 3.51 9.63 -7.91
C ALA A 120 4.99 9.95 -8.11
N GLU A 121 5.59 10.59 -7.11
CA GLU A 121 7.03 10.82 -7.06
C GLU A 121 7.77 9.52 -6.71
N TYR A 122 9.06 9.44 -7.10
CA TYR A 122 9.89 8.26 -6.85
C TYR A 122 10.17 7.99 -5.35
N ASN A 123 9.94 8.98 -4.50
CA ASN A 123 10.25 8.91 -3.06
C ASN A 123 8.97 9.00 -2.20
N PRO A 124 8.24 7.88 -2.01
CA PRO A 124 6.99 7.90 -1.26
C PRO A 124 7.18 8.28 0.21
N THR A 125 6.19 8.99 0.73
CA THR A 125 6.12 9.32 2.17
C THR A 125 5.54 8.15 2.94
N ILE A 126 6.19 7.75 4.03
CA ILE A 126 5.66 6.84 5.04
C ILE A 126 5.06 7.66 6.17
N SER A 127 3.78 7.46 6.47
CA SER A 127 3.08 8.13 7.58
C SER A 127 2.62 7.10 8.60
N VAL A 128 3.11 7.21 9.82
CA VAL A 128 2.74 6.33 10.94
C VAL A 128 1.71 7.04 11.81
N HIS A 129 0.59 6.39 12.04
CA HIS A 129 -0.51 6.90 12.86
C HIS A 129 -0.73 5.97 14.04
N ASP A 130 -0.59 6.49 15.25
CA ASP A 130 -0.87 5.76 16.49
C ASP A 130 -1.57 6.68 17.51
N ARG A 131 -2.75 6.29 17.99
CA ARG A 131 -3.50 6.96 19.06
C ARG A 131 -3.58 8.48 18.92
N GLY A 132 -3.88 8.96 17.72
CA GLY A 132 -4.00 10.40 17.43
C GLY A 132 -2.67 11.14 17.23
N ARG A 133 -1.54 10.43 17.28
CA ARG A 133 -0.23 10.94 16.88
C ARG A 133 0.06 10.56 15.44
N CYS A 134 0.77 11.42 14.74
CA CYS A 134 1.23 11.16 13.38
C CYS A 134 2.70 11.56 13.25
N PHE A 135 3.45 10.69 12.62
CA PHE A 135 4.86 10.89 12.28
C PHE A 135 5.05 10.50 10.81
N SER A 136 5.83 11.26 10.05
CA SER A 136 6.05 10.97 8.63
C SER A 136 7.51 11.18 8.25
N PHE A 137 7.98 10.37 7.32
CA PHE A 137 9.34 10.43 6.75
C PHE A 137 9.32 9.91 5.31
N CYS A 138 10.34 10.25 4.53
CA CYS A 138 10.54 9.68 3.20
C CYS A 138 11.50 8.49 3.26
N ILE A 139 11.38 7.56 2.33
CA ILE A 139 12.24 6.36 2.29
C ILE A 139 13.73 6.72 2.17
N GLU A 140 14.07 7.77 1.44
CA GLU A 140 15.46 8.23 1.33
C GLU A 140 15.99 8.76 2.66
N GLU A 141 15.15 9.45 3.45
CA GLU A 141 15.55 9.92 4.79
C GLU A 141 15.86 8.74 5.71
N GLU A 142 15.05 7.67 5.67
CA GLU A 142 15.31 6.44 6.42
C GLU A 142 16.63 5.79 6.01
N LYS A 143 16.88 5.61 4.71
CA LYS A 143 18.12 5.05 4.20
C LYS A 143 19.35 5.86 4.63
N ASN A 144 19.25 7.19 4.54
CA ASN A 144 20.32 8.09 4.96
C ASN A 144 20.54 8.02 6.48
N ALA A 145 19.50 7.97 7.29
CA ALA A 145 19.59 7.82 8.73
C ALA A 145 20.26 6.48 9.13
N ILE A 146 19.90 5.38 8.48
CA ILE A 146 20.51 4.06 8.68
C ILE A 146 21.98 4.09 8.28
N ALA A 147 22.34 4.71 7.15
CA ALA A 147 23.71 4.82 6.70
C ALA A 147 24.58 5.63 7.68
N VAL A 148 24.04 6.74 8.21
CA VAL A 148 24.70 7.57 9.22
C VAL A 148 24.86 6.77 10.52
N ALA A 149 23.82 6.10 11.01
CA ALA A 149 23.89 5.27 12.21
C ALA A 149 24.91 4.14 12.07
N ALA A 150 24.97 3.46 10.92
CA ALA A 150 25.95 2.42 10.65
C ALA A 150 27.40 2.93 10.58
N SER A 151 27.61 4.21 10.34
CA SER A 151 28.94 4.84 10.31
C SER A 151 29.45 5.29 11.69
N LEU A 152 28.63 5.27 12.73
CA LEU A 152 29.01 5.68 14.08
C LEU A 152 29.87 4.59 14.75
N PRO A 153 31.07 4.93 15.28
CA PRO A 153 32.02 3.96 15.87
C PRO A 153 31.41 3.16 17.03
N GLU A 154 30.54 3.78 17.81
CA GLU A 154 29.87 3.17 18.97
C GLU A 154 28.95 2.00 18.58
N LEU A 155 28.25 2.10 17.45
CA LEU A 155 27.37 1.05 16.95
C LEU A 155 28.17 -0.08 16.27
N GLN A 156 29.28 0.23 15.63
CA GLN A 156 30.20 -0.78 15.07
C GLN A 156 30.83 -1.63 16.15
N ALA A 157 31.23 -1.03 17.29
CA ALA A 157 31.76 -1.75 18.43
C ALA A 157 30.75 -2.69 19.09
N ALA A 158 29.47 -2.27 19.20
CA ALA A 158 28.41 -3.10 19.73
C ALA A 158 28.08 -4.31 18.83
N ALA A 159 28.08 -4.14 17.51
CA ALA A 159 27.85 -5.21 16.54
C ALA A 159 29.02 -6.26 16.57
N SER A 160 30.25 -5.82 16.74
CA SER A 160 31.42 -6.69 16.85
C SER A 160 31.49 -7.47 18.16
N ALA A 161 30.88 -6.95 19.24
CA ALA A 161 30.82 -7.63 20.53
C ALA A 161 29.71 -8.68 20.65
N ALA A 162 28.77 -8.68 19.71
CA ALA A 162 27.63 -9.60 19.65
C ALA A 162 27.86 -10.78 18.68
N SER A 163 28.99 -10.86 18.00
CA SER A 163 29.43 -11.95 17.11
C SER A 163 30.41 -12.87 17.79
#